data_e91f108c98af43dd0fb137442020988c
#
_entry.id   e91f108c98af43dd0fb137442020988c
#
_cell.length_a   1.000
_cell.length_b   1.000
_cell.length_c   1.000
_cell.angle_alpha   90.00
_cell.angle_beta   90.00
_cell.angle_gamma   90.00
#
_symmetry.space_group_name_H-M   'P 1'
#
loop_
_entity.id
_entity.type
_entity.pdbx_description
1 polymer ?
#
loop_
_entity_poly.entity_id
_entity_poly.type
_entity_poly.pdbx_seq_one_letter_code
_entity_poly.pdbx_strand_id
1 'polypeptide(L)'
;KTTLLSNANPQQKDYNWGTIELVDFTSLDGKALKGLLVKPEDFDPKKKYPMLVNFYERSTDNLFRHRAPRAERSSINYSFYTSRGYVIFNPDVEYRVGYPGESAYNCVIPGITSLIEKGFVDTNNIGVQGHSWGGYQIAYLVTKTNIFKAAESGAPVPNMISAYGGIRWWSGLSRQFQYEHTQSRIGGTP
;
A
#
# COMPACT_ATOMS: atom_id res chain seq x y z
N LYS A 1 4.76 10.95 32.03
CA LYS A 1 4.16 9.62 32.27
C LYS A 1 2.75 9.63 31.73
N THR A 2 2.44 8.71 30.81
CA THR A 2 1.10 8.57 30.25
C THR A 2 0.23 7.78 31.22
N THR A 3 -0.99 8.24 31.47
CA THR A 3 -1.95 7.57 32.36
C THR A 3 -3.21 7.23 31.55
N LEU A 4 -3.66 5.99 31.65
CA LEU A 4 -4.91 5.55 31.04
C LEU A 4 -6.09 6.10 31.84
N LEU A 5 -6.93 6.92 31.21
CA LEU A 5 -8.08 7.56 31.86
C LEU A 5 -9.38 6.81 31.66
N SER A 6 -9.48 5.92 30.68
CA SER A 6 -10.69 5.15 30.40
C SER A 6 -10.32 3.78 29.81
N ASN A 7 -11.25 2.84 29.90
CA ASN A 7 -11.18 1.53 29.26
C ASN A 7 -12.27 1.45 28.20
N ALA A 8 -12.06 2.12 27.07
CA ALA A 8 -13.00 2.12 25.94
C ALA A 8 -12.89 0.80 25.14
N ASN A 9 -14.06 0.28 24.71
CA ASN A 9 -14.17 -0.94 23.92
C ASN A 9 -13.42 -2.16 24.50
N PRO A 10 -13.66 -2.54 25.76
CA PRO A 10 -12.91 -3.61 26.41
C PRO A 10 -13.08 -4.98 25.72
N GLN A 11 -14.15 -5.17 24.93
CA GLN A 11 -14.39 -6.37 24.14
C GLN A 11 -13.39 -6.57 22.99
N GLN A 12 -12.59 -5.57 22.65
CA GLN A 12 -11.58 -5.70 21.57
C GLN A 12 -10.59 -6.84 21.85
N LYS A 13 -10.29 -7.11 23.11
CA LYS A 13 -9.41 -8.22 23.53
C LYS A 13 -9.94 -9.62 23.18
N ASP A 14 -11.23 -9.73 22.87
CA ASP A 14 -11.88 -11.01 22.55
C ASP A 14 -11.82 -11.34 21.04
N TYR A 15 -11.16 -10.49 20.24
CA TYR A 15 -11.03 -10.64 18.79
C TYR A 15 -9.57 -10.69 18.34
N ASN A 16 -9.32 -11.44 17.27
CA ASN A 16 -8.04 -11.52 16.60
C ASN A 16 -7.82 -10.29 15.71
N TRP A 17 -6.94 -9.39 16.12
CA TRP A 17 -6.63 -8.16 15.37
C TRP A 17 -5.45 -8.33 14.42
N GLY A 18 -4.62 -9.33 14.62
CA GLY A 18 -3.30 -9.43 14.02
C GLY A 18 -2.30 -8.45 14.64
N THR A 19 -1.12 -8.44 14.09
CA THR A 19 -0.03 -7.55 14.52
C THR A 19 0.44 -6.68 13.38
N ILE A 20 0.87 -5.45 13.68
CA ILE A 20 1.45 -4.52 12.71
C ILE A 20 2.85 -4.16 13.17
N GLU A 21 3.82 -4.24 12.26
CA GLU A 21 5.21 -3.85 12.50
C GLU A 21 5.77 -3.04 11.33
N LEU A 22 6.80 -2.25 11.62
CA LEU A 22 7.61 -1.62 10.59
C LEU A 22 8.67 -2.60 10.10
N VAL A 23 8.85 -2.66 8.79
CA VAL A 23 9.95 -3.38 8.16
C VAL A 23 10.79 -2.42 7.34
N ASP A 24 12.10 -2.54 7.48
CA ASP A 24 13.06 -1.76 6.71
C ASP A 24 13.46 -2.51 5.45
N PHE A 25 13.63 -1.78 4.36
CA PHE A 25 14.15 -2.30 3.10
C PHE A 25 14.85 -1.18 2.32
N THR A 26 15.55 -1.55 1.24
CA THR A 26 16.23 -0.59 0.38
C THR A 26 15.61 -0.65 -1.01
N SER A 27 15.29 0.51 -1.58
CA SER A 27 14.80 0.62 -2.95
C SER A 27 15.89 0.28 -3.98
N LEU A 28 15.51 0.08 -5.25
CA LEU A 28 16.49 -0.20 -6.32
C LEU A 28 17.45 0.97 -6.55
N ASP A 29 17.07 2.18 -6.23
CA ASP A 29 17.89 3.38 -6.31
C ASP A 29 18.65 3.70 -5.00
N GLY A 30 18.71 2.74 -4.07
CA GLY A 30 19.55 2.79 -2.87
C GLY A 30 18.97 3.59 -1.70
N LYS A 31 17.71 3.96 -1.73
CA LYS A 31 17.06 4.70 -0.63
C LYS A 31 16.61 3.74 0.48
N ALA A 32 16.90 4.11 1.71
CA ALA A 32 16.36 3.41 2.88
C ALA A 32 14.86 3.74 3.04
N LEU A 33 14.03 2.73 2.96
CA LEU A 33 12.58 2.84 3.03
C LEU A 33 12.01 1.97 4.14
N LYS A 34 10.76 2.21 4.47
CA LYS A 34 9.98 1.41 5.42
C LYS A 34 8.68 0.95 4.80
N GLY A 35 8.10 -0.09 5.39
CA GLY A 35 6.76 -0.54 5.07
C GLY A 35 6.05 -1.03 6.32
N LEU A 36 4.74 -1.08 6.27
CA LEU A 36 3.92 -1.75 7.27
C LEU A 36 3.74 -3.21 6.89
N LEU A 37 4.12 -4.12 7.75
CA LEU A 37 3.81 -5.54 7.64
C LEU A 37 2.72 -5.89 8.66
N VAL A 38 1.58 -6.36 8.16
CA VAL A 38 0.48 -6.84 8.99
C VAL A 38 0.43 -8.35 8.91
N LYS A 39 0.42 -9.00 10.07
CA LYS A 39 0.48 -10.45 10.21
C LYS A 39 -0.74 -10.98 10.96
N PRO A 40 -1.17 -12.21 10.68
CA PRO A 40 -2.10 -12.95 11.55
C PRO A 40 -1.64 -12.95 13.00
N GLU A 41 -2.56 -13.09 13.94
CA GLU A 41 -2.22 -13.13 15.36
C GLU A 41 -1.43 -14.39 15.73
N ASP A 42 -1.72 -15.50 15.06
CA ASP A 42 -1.06 -16.79 15.18
C ASP A 42 0.09 -16.98 14.17
N PHE A 43 0.71 -15.90 13.75
CA PHE A 43 1.78 -15.92 12.75
C PHE A 43 2.95 -16.82 13.19
N ASP A 44 3.29 -17.76 12.32
CA ASP A 44 4.43 -18.66 12.48
C ASP A 44 5.43 -18.41 11.32
N PRO A 45 6.65 -17.93 11.59
CA PRO A 45 7.62 -17.64 10.54
C PRO A 45 8.09 -18.85 9.74
N LYS A 46 7.75 -20.06 10.18
CA LYS A 46 8.06 -21.31 9.47
C LYS A 46 7.00 -21.69 8.44
N LYS A 47 5.84 -21.06 8.48
CA LYS A 47 4.76 -21.27 7.52
C LYS A 47 4.87 -20.33 6.33
N LYS A 48 4.19 -20.67 5.24
CA LYS A 48 4.04 -19.84 4.06
C LYS A 48 2.67 -19.18 4.05
N TYR A 49 2.65 -17.88 3.80
CA TYR A 49 1.43 -17.07 3.78
C TYR A 49 1.24 -16.41 2.42
N PRO A 50 0.03 -16.43 1.86
CA PRO A 50 -0.30 -15.55 0.76
C PRO A 50 -0.16 -14.10 1.20
N MET A 51 0.34 -13.25 0.32
CA MET A 51 0.60 -11.85 0.61
C MET A 51 -0.27 -10.93 -0.23
N LEU A 52 -0.88 -9.93 0.40
CA LEU A 52 -1.51 -8.81 -0.28
C LEU A 52 -0.66 -7.55 -0.13
N VAL A 53 -0.28 -6.97 -1.24
CA VAL A 53 0.43 -5.70 -1.29
C VAL A 53 -0.57 -4.59 -1.59
N ASN A 54 -0.62 -3.59 -0.73
CA ASN A 54 -1.49 -2.43 -0.90
C ASN A 54 -0.69 -1.17 -0.64
N PHE A 55 -0.71 -0.22 -1.55
CA PHE A 55 0.06 1.00 -1.39
C PHE A 55 -0.56 2.17 -2.16
N TYR A 56 -0.15 3.36 -1.77
CA TYR A 56 -0.54 4.60 -2.43
C TYR A 56 0.66 5.54 -2.56
N GLU A 57 1.15 6.03 -1.45
CA GLU A 57 2.33 6.89 -1.29
C GLU A 57 3.09 6.45 -0.04
N ARG A 58 2.94 7.21 1.04
CA ARG A 58 3.54 6.94 2.33
C ARG A 58 2.51 6.35 3.29
N SER A 59 2.79 5.19 3.83
CA SER A 59 1.85 4.41 4.66
C SER A 59 2.32 4.28 6.10
N THR A 60 3.62 4.39 6.36
CA THR A 60 4.22 4.10 7.67
C THR A 60 3.81 5.07 8.78
N ASP A 61 3.39 6.28 8.44
CA ASP A 61 2.82 7.24 9.38
C ASP A 61 1.51 6.73 10.04
N ASN A 62 0.91 5.68 9.47
CA ASN A 62 -0.31 5.07 9.98
C ASN A 62 -0.08 3.85 10.88
N LEU A 63 1.13 3.60 11.36
CA LEU A 63 1.47 2.45 12.21
C LEU A 63 0.52 2.29 13.41
N PHE A 64 0.22 3.37 14.09
CA PHE A 64 -0.65 3.37 15.29
C PHE A 64 -2.11 3.75 15.00
N ARG A 65 -2.49 3.84 13.74
CA ARG A 65 -3.86 4.16 13.37
C ARG A 65 -4.78 2.97 13.61
N HIS A 66 -5.80 3.16 14.46
CA HIS A 66 -6.85 2.15 14.60
C HIS A 66 -7.62 2.00 13.29
N ARG A 67 -7.83 0.76 12.86
CA ARG A 67 -8.62 0.41 11.68
C ARG A 67 -9.77 -0.49 12.09
N ALA A 68 -10.97 0.08 12.15
CA ALA A 68 -12.18 -0.69 12.44
C ALA A 68 -12.42 -1.73 11.33
N PRO A 69 -12.79 -2.98 11.67
CA PRO A 69 -13.23 -3.96 10.70
C PRO A 69 -14.53 -3.50 10.01
N ARG A 70 -14.44 -3.18 8.74
CA ARG A 70 -15.60 -2.76 7.93
C ARG A 70 -15.35 -3.05 6.46
N ALA A 71 -16.41 -3.11 5.67
CA ALA A 71 -16.29 -3.16 4.22
C ALA A 71 -15.64 -1.86 3.71
N GLU A 72 -14.64 -2.00 2.86
CA GLU A 72 -13.91 -0.89 2.25
C GLU A 72 -14.09 -0.90 0.74
N ARG A 73 -14.19 0.29 0.14
CA ARG A 73 -14.33 0.44 -1.33
C ARG A 73 -13.00 0.49 -2.05
N SER A 74 -12.03 1.12 -1.45
CA SER A 74 -10.79 1.55 -2.12
C SER A 74 -9.54 1.19 -1.35
N SER A 75 -9.67 0.43 -0.28
CA SER A 75 -8.56 -0.10 0.50
C SER A 75 -8.90 -1.49 1.04
N ILE A 76 -7.86 -2.24 1.42
CA ILE A 76 -8.06 -3.56 1.99
C ILE A 76 -8.33 -3.48 3.49
N ASN A 77 -9.25 -4.32 3.96
CA ASN A 77 -9.53 -4.49 5.38
C ASN A 77 -8.50 -5.46 5.97
N TYR A 78 -7.59 -4.95 6.79
CA TYR A 78 -6.50 -5.73 7.36
C TYR A 78 -7.01 -6.92 8.18
N SER A 79 -7.94 -6.68 9.10
CA SER A 79 -8.48 -7.75 9.97
C SER A 79 -9.20 -8.83 9.17
N PHE A 80 -9.88 -8.48 8.08
CA PHE A 80 -10.54 -9.45 7.22
C PHE A 80 -9.56 -10.42 6.58
N TYR A 81 -8.45 -9.93 6.05
CA TYR A 81 -7.48 -10.77 5.36
C TYR A 81 -6.55 -11.49 6.33
N THR A 82 -6.09 -10.83 7.38
CA THR A 82 -5.20 -11.48 8.36
C THR A 82 -5.90 -12.59 9.13
N SER A 83 -7.18 -12.43 9.47
CA SER A 83 -7.98 -13.51 10.09
C SER A 83 -8.19 -14.73 9.16
N ARG A 84 -7.86 -14.61 7.88
CA ARG A 84 -7.91 -15.67 6.86
C ARG A 84 -6.53 -16.17 6.45
N GLY A 85 -5.51 -15.84 7.23
CA GLY A 85 -4.15 -16.33 7.03
C GLY A 85 -3.37 -15.61 5.94
N TYR A 86 -3.75 -14.38 5.58
CA TYR A 86 -2.92 -13.53 4.71
C TYR A 86 -1.97 -12.67 5.53
N VAL A 87 -0.82 -12.37 4.97
CA VAL A 87 -0.01 -11.22 5.40
C VAL A 87 -0.28 -10.05 4.46
N ILE A 88 -0.20 -8.83 4.99
CA ILE A 88 -0.40 -7.61 4.20
C ILE A 88 0.86 -6.77 4.28
N PHE A 89 1.30 -6.27 3.13
CA PHE A 89 2.44 -5.39 3.04
C PHE A 89 2.05 -4.05 2.43
N ASN A 90 2.37 -2.97 3.14
CA ASN A 90 2.17 -1.59 2.71
C ASN A 90 3.52 -0.89 2.65
N PRO A 91 4.25 -0.96 1.53
CA PRO A 91 5.50 -0.23 1.36
C PRO A 91 5.28 1.27 1.21
N ASP A 92 6.19 2.06 1.74
CA ASP A 92 6.31 3.46 1.36
C ASP A 92 6.89 3.59 -0.04
N VAL A 93 6.39 4.57 -0.79
CA VAL A 93 6.87 4.90 -2.13
C VAL A 93 7.40 6.32 -2.11
N GLU A 94 8.65 6.50 -2.51
CA GLU A 94 9.27 7.79 -2.78
C GLU A 94 9.35 8.05 -4.28
N TYR A 95 8.94 9.23 -4.70
CA TYR A 95 8.84 9.56 -6.10
C TYR A 95 9.99 10.44 -6.59
N ARG A 96 10.43 10.13 -7.81
CA ARG A 96 11.20 11.02 -8.64
C ARG A 96 10.24 11.75 -9.60
N VAL A 97 10.30 13.07 -9.62
CA VAL A 97 9.48 13.89 -10.53
C VAL A 97 9.71 13.47 -11.98
N GLY A 98 8.64 13.32 -12.74
CA GLY A 98 8.63 12.85 -14.12
C GLY A 98 8.56 11.32 -14.28
N TYR A 99 8.81 10.54 -13.21
CA TYR A 99 8.91 9.09 -13.29
C TYR A 99 8.10 8.35 -12.20
N PRO A 100 6.79 8.64 -12.07
CA PRO A 100 6.02 8.10 -10.95
C PRO A 100 5.85 6.58 -11.00
N GLY A 101 5.66 5.99 -12.16
CA GLY A 101 5.52 4.53 -12.31
C GLY A 101 6.81 3.78 -12.01
N GLU A 102 7.94 4.29 -12.52
CA GLU A 102 9.27 3.74 -12.25
C GLU A 102 9.63 3.85 -10.76
N SER A 103 9.27 4.97 -10.13
CA SER A 103 9.48 5.18 -8.70
C SER A 103 8.70 4.14 -7.87
N ALA A 104 7.45 3.87 -8.23
CA ALA A 104 6.68 2.81 -7.59
C ALA A 104 7.34 1.44 -7.76
N TYR A 105 7.80 1.10 -8.96
CA TYR A 105 8.53 -0.14 -9.21
C TYR A 105 9.78 -0.25 -8.33
N ASN A 106 10.60 0.80 -8.30
CA ASN A 106 11.86 0.85 -7.57
C ASN A 106 11.69 0.72 -6.05
N CYS A 107 10.54 1.08 -5.51
CA CYS A 107 10.24 0.95 -4.09
C CYS A 107 9.51 -0.35 -3.76
N VAL A 108 8.46 -0.68 -4.50
CA VAL A 108 7.55 -1.79 -4.15
C VAL A 108 8.21 -3.15 -4.35
N ILE A 109 8.89 -3.36 -5.47
CA ILE A 109 9.47 -4.67 -5.80
C ILE A 109 10.57 -5.10 -4.80
N PRO A 110 11.55 -4.25 -4.45
CA PRO A 110 12.53 -4.61 -3.42
C PRO A 110 11.90 -4.87 -2.05
N GLY A 111 10.88 -4.10 -1.67
CA GLY A 111 10.15 -4.33 -0.44
C GLY A 111 9.50 -5.73 -0.40
N ILE A 112 8.87 -6.15 -1.50
CA ILE A 112 8.32 -7.51 -1.64
C ILE A 112 9.45 -8.55 -1.55
N THR A 113 10.53 -8.36 -2.29
CA THR A 113 11.67 -9.28 -2.32
C THR A 113 12.28 -9.46 -0.93
N SER A 114 12.44 -8.38 -0.18
CA SER A 114 12.98 -8.44 1.18
C SER A 114 12.11 -9.29 2.12
N LEU A 115 10.79 -9.31 1.92
CA LEU A 115 9.88 -10.17 2.69
C LEU A 115 9.91 -11.62 2.21
N ILE A 116 10.07 -11.86 0.92
CA ILE A 116 10.26 -13.21 0.36
C ILE A 116 11.53 -13.86 0.95
N GLU A 117 12.60 -13.10 1.07
CA GLU A 117 13.88 -13.56 1.64
C GLU A 117 13.76 -13.95 3.12
N LYS A 118 12.82 -13.37 3.86
CA LYS A 118 12.49 -13.78 5.24
C LYS A 118 11.87 -15.17 5.34
N GLY A 119 11.45 -15.75 4.22
CA GLY A 119 11.06 -17.14 4.13
C GLY A 119 9.58 -17.47 4.40
N PHE A 120 8.76 -16.53 4.86
CA PHE A 120 7.35 -16.79 5.19
C PHE A 120 6.34 -16.46 4.07
N VAL A 121 6.77 -15.81 2.99
CA VAL A 121 5.88 -15.46 1.88
C VAL A 121 5.70 -16.65 0.94
N ASP A 122 4.45 -16.96 0.58
CA ASP A 122 4.13 -17.85 -0.53
C ASP A 122 4.25 -17.08 -1.85
N THR A 123 5.34 -17.31 -2.57
CA THR A 123 5.65 -16.61 -3.82
C THR A 123 4.67 -16.90 -4.96
N ASN A 124 3.89 -17.96 -4.87
CA ASN A 124 2.87 -18.29 -5.87
C ASN A 124 1.54 -17.56 -5.61
N ASN A 125 1.40 -16.92 -4.46
CA ASN A 125 0.16 -16.28 -4.03
C ASN A 125 0.40 -14.84 -3.52
N ILE A 126 0.98 -13.99 -4.36
CA ILE A 126 1.16 -12.57 -4.11
C ILE A 126 0.12 -11.80 -4.92
N GLY A 127 -0.78 -11.09 -4.23
CA GLY A 127 -1.73 -10.17 -4.84
C GLY A 127 -1.34 -8.72 -4.62
N VAL A 128 -1.77 -7.82 -5.51
CA VAL A 128 -1.58 -6.38 -5.36
C VAL A 128 -2.88 -5.63 -5.60
N GLN A 129 -3.13 -4.63 -4.76
CA GLN A 129 -4.34 -3.79 -4.85
C GLN A 129 -3.98 -2.33 -4.66
N GLY A 130 -4.55 -1.45 -5.47
CA GLY A 130 -4.44 -0.01 -5.30
C GLY A 130 -5.55 0.75 -5.99
N HIS A 131 -5.93 1.87 -5.41
CA HIS A 131 -7.02 2.70 -5.89
C HIS A 131 -6.50 4.05 -6.39
N SER A 132 -7.13 4.61 -7.44
CA SER A 132 -6.82 5.94 -7.97
C SER A 132 -5.36 6.05 -8.44
N TRP A 133 -4.54 6.84 -7.75
CA TRP A 133 -3.10 6.92 -8.01
C TRP A 133 -2.39 5.58 -7.76
N GLY A 134 -2.81 4.84 -6.74
CA GLY A 134 -2.38 3.45 -6.54
C GLY A 134 -2.76 2.55 -7.71
N GLY A 135 -3.95 2.73 -8.27
CA GLY A 135 -4.40 2.00 -9.47
C GLY A 135 -3.52 2.27 -10.69
N TYR A 136 -3.14 3.54 -10.93
CA TYR A 136 -2.15 3.88 -11.96
C TYR A 136 -0.82 3.13 -11.76
N GLN A 137 -0.31 3.15 -10.53
CA GLN A 137 0.96 2.50 -10.21
C GLN A 137 0.88 0.99 -10.46
N ILE A 138 -0.22 0.34 -10.09
CA ILE A 138 -0.41 -1.10 -10.33
C ILE A 138 -0.50 -1.40 -11.84
N ALA A 139 -1.24 -0.60 -12.59
CA ALA A 139 -1.29 -0.74 -14.05
C ALA A 139 0.11 -0.66 -14.68
N TYR A 140 0.98 0.22 -14.16
CA TYR A 140 2.38 0.27 -14.57
C TYR A 140 3.16 -0.99 -14.14
N LEU A 141 3.04 -1.40 -12.87
CA LEU A 141 3.79 -2.54 -12.32
C LEU A 141 3.56 -3.83 -13.10
N VAL A 142 2.30 -4.15 -13.44
CA VAL A 142 1.99 -5.40 -14.16
C VAL A 142 2.54 -5.45 -15.58
N THR A 143 2.98 -4.32 -16.15
CA THR A 143 3.71 -4.28 -17.42
C THR A 143 5.21 -4.56 -17.25
N LYS A 144 5.72 -4.56 -16.01
CA LYS A 144 7.15 -4.65 -15.70
C LYS A 144 7.54 -5.93 -14.99
N THR A 145 6.59 -6.63 -14.37
CA THR A 145 6.88 -7.82 -13.57
C THR A 145 5.73 -8.82 -13.57
N ASN A 146 6.06 -10.10 -13.43
CA ASN A 146 5.10 -11.21 -13.31
C ASN A 146 5.00 -11.73 -11.87
N ILE A 147 5.47 -10.97 -10.87
CA ILE A 147 5.49 -11.42 -9.48
C ILE A 147 4.09 -11.58 -8.88
N PHE A 148 3.11 -10.88 -9.43
CA PHE A 148 1.74 -10.87 -8.92
C PHE A 148 0.88 -11.97 -9.55
N LYS A 149 0.23 -12.77 -8.71
CA LYS A 149 -0.78 -13.76 -9.12
C LYS A 149 -2.13 -13.11 -9.46
N ALA A 150 -2.44 -12.02 -8.77
CA ALA A 150 -3.64 -11.23 -8.99
C ALA A 150 -3.32 -9.74 -8.78
N ALA A 151 -3.94 -8.88 -9.59
CA ALA A 151 -3.79 -7.43 -9.48
C ALA A 151 -5.16 -6.75 -9.61
N GLU A 152 -5.46 -5.87 -8.66
CA GLU A 152 -6.65 -5.00 -8.71
C GLU A 152 -6.19 -3.55 -8.84
N SER A 153 -6.50 -2.97 -9.99
CA SER A 153 -6.24 -1.56 -10.33
C SER A 153 -7.56 -0.79 -10.27
N GLY A 154 -7.92 -0.33 -9.07
CA GLY A 154 -9.19 0.35 -8.80
C GLY A 154 -9.18 1.79 -9.28
N ALA A 155 -10.15 2.18 -10.12
CA ALA A 155 -10.32 3.54 -10.64
C ALA A 155 -8.99 4.23 -11.00
N PRO A 156 -8.15 3.63 -11.84
CA PRO A 156 -6.82 4.15 -12.16
C PRO A 156 -6.90 5.51 -12.84
N VAL A 157 -5.78 6.24 -12.81
CA VAL A 157 -5.60 7.46 -13.62
C VAL A 157 -4.85 7.07 -14.91
N PRO A 158 -5.54 6.61 -15.98
CA PRO A 158 -4.88 6.03 -17.14
C PRO A 158 -4.41 7.07 -18.16
N ASN A 159 -4.91 8.30 -18.07
CA ASN A 159 -4.60 9.37 -19.00
C ASN A 159 -4.31 10.67 -18.23
N MET A 160 -3.04 11.07 -18.20
CA MET A 160 -2.59 12.25 -17.46
C MET A 160 -3.04 13.56 -18.10
N ILE A 161 -3.21 13.62 -19.42
CA ILE A 161 -3.71 14.80 -20.12
C ILE A 161 -5.14 15.10 -19.69
N SER A 162 -6.01 14.09 -19.75
CA SER A 162 -7.40 14.22 -19.27
C SER A 162 -7.48 14.52 -17.77
N ALA A 163 -6.59 13.93 -16.98
CA ALA A 163 -6.54 14.16 -15.55
C ALA A 163 -6.09 15.59 -15.22
N TYR A 164 -5.10 16.11 -15.90
CA TYR A 164 -4.58 17.49 -15.75
C TYR A 164 -5.66 18.52 -16.06
N GLY A 165 -6.34 18.41 -17.20
CA GLY A 165 -7.44 19.30 -17.62
C GLY A 165 -8.77 19.05 -16.88
N GLY A 166 -8.83 18.07 -16.00
CA GLY A 166 -10.05 17.69 -15.28
C GLY A 166 -10.40 18.63 -14.13
N ILE A 167 -11.65 18.54 -13.68
CA ILE A 167 -12.16 19.24 -12.51
C ILE A 167 -12.73 18.27 -11.48
N ARG A 168 -12.80 18.67 -10.23
CA ARG A 168 -13.53 17.98 -9.16
C ARG A 168 -15.00 18.33 -9.25
N TRP A 169 -15.84 17.35 -9.53
CA TRP A 169 -17.27 17.56 -9.77
C TRP A 169 -17.99 18.35 -8.68
N TRP A 170 -17.77 18.00 -7.43
CA TRP A 170 -18.50 18.64 -6.30
C TRP A 170 -17.92 19.98 -5.86
N SER A 171 -16.68 20.32 -6.22
CA SER A 171 -16.03 21.58 -5.82
C SER A 171 -15.79 22.53 -6.99
N GLY A 172 -15.82 22.04 -8.22
CA GLY A 172 -15.46 22.81 -9.41
C GLY A 172 -13.96 23.15 -9.51
N LEU A 173 -13.14 22.67 -8.58
CA LEU A 173 -11.71 22.98 -8.55
C LEU A 173 -10.97 22.26 -9.68
N SER A 174 -10.08 23.00 -10.38
CA SER A 174 -9.13 22.43 -11.32
C SER A 174 -8.24 21.39 -10.63
N ARG A 175 -7.85 20.35 -11.38
CA ARG A 175 -6.92 19.34 -10.89
C ARG A 175 -5.46 19.63 -11.18
N GLN A 176 -5.16 20.71 -11.90
CA GLN A 176 -3.80 21.07 -12.35
C GLN A 176 -2.79 21.09 -11.20
N PHE A 177 -3.11 21.76 -10.07
CA PHE A 177 -2.23 21.84 -8.91
C PHE A 177 -1.81 20.47 -8.37
N GLN A 178 -2.69 19.47 -8.49
CA GLN A 178 -2.42 18.10 -8.05
C GLN A 178 -1.30 17.47 -8.88
N TYR A 179 -1.27 17.74 -10.17
CA TYR A 179 -0.30 17.17 -11.09
C TYR A 179 1.00 17.98 -11.17
N GLU A 180 0.94 19.27 -10.91
CA GLU A 180 2.11 20.14 -10.88
C GLU A 180 2.88 20.07 -9.56
N HIS A 181 2.17 20.08 -8.43
CA HIS A 181 2.78 20.37 -7.14
C HIS A 181 2.68 19.23 -6.11
N THR A 182 1.63 18.43 -6.12
CA THR A 182 1.38 17.56 -4.96
C THR A 182 1.56 16.07 -5.24
N GLN A 183 0.73 15.46 -6.05
CA GLN A 183 0.62 14.00 -6.08
C GLN A 183 1.33 13.36 -7.27
N SER A 184 1.09 13.86 -8.46
CA SER A 184 1.33 13.04 -9.65
C SER A 184 2.73 13.15 -10.20
N ARG A 185 3.41 14.26 -9.91
CA ARG A 185 4.84 14.41 -10.20
C ARG A 185 5.21 14.10 -11.65
N ILE A 186 4.35 14.53 -12.58
CA ILE A 186 4.54 14.25 -14.01
C ILE A 186 5.73 14.98 -14.62
N GLY A 187 6.25 16.02 -13.93
CA GLY A 187 7.49 16.68 -14.32
C GLY A 187 7.34 17.70 -15.45
N GLY A 188 6.13 18.00 -15.86
CA GLY A 188 5.83 18.95 -16.91
C GLY A 188 4.35 19.17 -17.08
N THR A 189 3.98 20.08 -17.97
CA THR A 189 2.60 20.24 -18.44
C THR A 189 2.35 19.33 -19.64
N PRO A 190 1.16 18.74 -19.75
CA PRO A 190 0.77 17.95 -20.92
C PRO A 190 0.72 18.79 -22.20
#